data_22d0ffa08f483b16af2d7c1189f84488
#
_entry.id   22d0ffa08f483b16af2d7c1189f84488
#
_cell.length_a   1.000
_cell.length_b   1.000
_cell.length_c   1.000
_cell.angle_alpha   90.00
_cell.angle_beta   90.00
_cell.angle_gamma   90.00
#
_symmetry.space_group_name_H-M   'P 1'
#
loop_
_entity.id
_entity.type
_entity.pdbx_description
1 polymer ?
#
loop_
_entity_poly.entity_id
_entity_poly.type
_entity_poly.pdbx_seq_one_letter_code
_entity_poly.pdbx_strand_id
1 'polypeptide(L)'
;MKFLQSLRISLFDLDLIILIIPALVTGLIISSTHAPLGREVLRRGIIFIDLAVAQVAGLAIVATGLWLPHASWIITQAIAISAALLIAAFFHLIEQRNAKEQEAVIGSTYILAASIVLVLLASDPRGGEDIQQILSGQILLVTWSKIGALTPIYVIAGLTWLL
;
A
#
# COMPACT_ATOMS: atom_id res chain seq x y z
N MET A 1 -8.80 -46.21 4.55
CA MET A 1 -7.47 -45.88 5.07
C MET A 1 -6.60 -45.07 4.10
N LYS A 2 -6.73 -45.22 2.77
CA LYS A 2 -5.97 -44.38 1.79
C LYS A 2 -6.46 -42.94 1.66
N PHE A 3 -7.72 -42.63 1.99
CA PHE A 3 -8.28 -41.26 1.91
C PHE A 3 -7.78 -40.34 3.00
N LEU A 4 -7.44 -40.88 4.19
CA LEU A 4 -6.85 -40.08 5.28
C LEU A 4 -5.33 -39.87 5.11
N GLN A 5 -4.67 -40.63 4.25
CA GLN A 5 -3.26 -40.41 3.89
C GLN A 5 -3.10 -39.31 2.82
N SER A 6 -4.10 -39.07 1.98
CA SER A 6 -4.09 -37.97 1.02
C SER A 6 -4.41 -36.59 1.65
N LEU A 7 -4.96 -36.57 2.85
CA LEU A 7 -5.20 -35.38 3.67
C LEU A 7 -4.09 -35.05 4.64
N ARG A 8 -2.97 -35.75 4.61
CA ARG A 8 -1.74 -35.29 5.20
C ARG A 8 -1.16 -34.17 4.32
N ILE A 9 -1.86 -33.05 4.27
CA ILE A 9 -1.26 -31.78 3.99
C ILE A 9 -0.26 -31.62 5.14
N SER A 10 0.98 -31.94 4.85
CA SER A 10 2.08 -31.64 5.74
C SER A 10 2.08 -30.13 5.86
N LEU A 11 1.52 -29.60 6.94
CA LEU A 11 1.53 -28.16 7.29
C LEU A 11 2.96 -27.62 7.39
N PHE A 12 3.94 -28.48 7.19
CA PHE A 12 5.39 -28.25 7.24
C PHE A 12 6.10 -28.70 5.95
N ASP A 13 5.41 -28.68 4.80
CA ASP A 13 6.13 -28.83 3.54
C ASP A 13 7.11 -27.66 3.41
N LEU A 14 8.39 -27.99 3.21
CA LEU A 14 9.47 -27.00 3.08
C LEU A 14 9.13 -25.93 2.04
N ASP A 15 8.44 -26.29 0.98
CA ASP A 15 8.01 -25.34 -0.06
C ASP A 15 7.00 -24.31 0.45
N LEU A 16 6.07 -24.73 1.32
CA LEU A 16 5.10 -23.83 1.98
C LEU A 16 5.81 -22.89 2.95
N ILE A 17 6.76 -23.39 3.72
CA ILE A 17 7.58 -22.60 4.66
C ILE A 17 8.38 -21.55 3.89
N ILE A 18 9.05 -21.94 2.80
CA ILE A 18 9.83 -21.04 1.95
C ILE A 18 8.97 -19.92 1.36
N LEU A 19 7.70 -20.21 1.02
CA LEU A 19 6.75 -19.23 0.50
C LEU A 19 6.23 -18.28 1.59
N ILE A 20 5.96 -18.79 2.79
CA ILE A 20 5.31 -18.03 3.87
C ILE A 20 6.30 -17.15 4.64
N ILE A 21 7.55 -17.57 4.83
CA ILE A 21 8.54 -16.82 5.62
C ILE A 21 8.74 -15.39 5.11
N PRO A 22 8.96 -15.14 3.81
CA PRO A 22 9.10 -13.76 3.30
C PRO A 22 7.88 -12.90 3.60
N ALA A 23 6.67 -13.47 3.48
CA ALA A 23 5.43 -12.76 3.78
C ALA A 23 5.31 -12.40 5.27
N LEU A 24 5.66 -13.32 6.17
CA LEU A 24 5.68 -13.09 7.61
C LEU A 24 6.70 -12.02 8.00
N VAL A 25 7.92 -12.10 7.47
CA VAL A 25 8.97 -11.10 7.73
C VAL A 25 8.52 -9.73 7.25
N THR A 26 7.93 -9.64 6.06
CA THR A 26 7.38 -8.39 5.54
C THR A 26 6.27 -7.85 6.44
N GLY A 27 5.34 -8.70 6.85
CA GLY A 27 4.25 -8.34 7.77
C GLY A 27 4.79 -7.79 9.11
N LEU A 28 5.83 -8.41 9.67
CA LEU A 28 6.45 -7.92 10.91
C LEU A 28 7.15 -6.57 10.72
N ILE A 29 7.87 -6.38 9.62
CA ILE A 29 8.51 -5.10 9.30
C ILE A 29 7.45 -3.99 9.15
N ILE A 30 6.39 -4.25 8.39
CA ILE A 30 5.29 -3.30 8.22
C ILE A 30 4.64 -2.99 9.57
N SER A 31 4.27 -4.01 10.35
CA SER A 31 3.61 -3.84 11.64
C SER A 31 4.46 -3.06 12.64
N SER A 32 5.78 -3.22 12.63
CA SER A 32 6.68 -2.51 13.54
C SER A 32 6.63 -0.98 13.38
N THR A 33 6.41 -0.49 12.17
CA THR A 33 6.31 0.94 11.85
C THR A 33 4.87 1.44 11.84
N HIS A 34 3.92 0.63 11.36
CA HIS A 34 2.52 1.04 11.24
C HIS A 34 1.78 1.04 12.59
N ALA A 35 2.21 0.22 13.57
CA ALA A 35 1.58 0.23 14.89
C ALA A 35 1.72 1.58 15.63
N PRO A 36 2.91 2.21 15.73
CA PRO A 36 3.05 3.55 16.30
C PRO A 36 2.35 4.63 15.45
N LEU A 37 2.44 4.56 14.11
CA LEU A 37 1.73 5.44 13.19
C LEU A 37 0.21 5.38 13.42
N GLY A 38 -0.35 4.18 13.47
CA GLY A 38 -1.78 3.97 13.69
C GLY A 38 -2.26 4.55 15.03
N ARG A 39 -1.46 4.46 16.09
CA ARG A 39 -1.78 5.10 17.37
C ARG A 39 -1.87 6.61 17.25
N GLU A 40 -0.96 7.24 16.51
CA GLU A 40 -0.98 8.69 16.29
C GLU A 40 -2.18 9.13 15.44
N VAL A 41 -2.48 8.38 14.39
CA VAL A 41 -3.65 8.59 13.51
C VAL A 41 -4.95 8.51 14.32
N LEU A 42 -5.10 7.47 15.16
CA LEU A 42 -6.27 7.31 16.03
C LEU A 42 -6.38 8.45 17.06
N ARG A 43 -5.25 8.89 17.62
CA ARG A 43 -5.21 10.00 18.57
C ARG A 43 -5.69 11.33 17.96
N ARG A 44 -5.39 11.55 16.68
CA ARG A 44 -5.81 12.74 15.92
C ARG A 44 -7.22 12.64 15.36
N GLY A 45 -7.81 11.45 15.32
CA GLY A 45 -9.14 11.21 14.75
C GLY A 45 -9.17 11.27 13.21
N ILE A 46 -8.02 11.08 12.54
CA ILE A 46 -7.88 11.11 11.06
C ILE A 46 -7.67 9.70 10.50
N ILE A 47 -8.66 8.83 10.73
CA ILE A 47 -8.53 7.38 10.53
C ILE A 47 -8.21 6.99 9.08
N PHE A 48 -8.69 7.74 8.08
CA PHE A 48 -8.56 7.40 6.66
C PHE A 48 -7.35 8.03 5.96
N ILE A 49 -6.46 8.74 6.68
CA ILE A 49 -5.39 9.53 6.05
C ILE A 49 -4.39 8.67 5.27
N ASP A 50 -3.97 7.55 5.83
CA ASP A 50 -3.03 6.63 5.19
C ASP A 50 -3.64 5.97 3.96
N LEU A 51 -4.92 5.56 4.04
CA LEU A 51 -5.66 5.00 2.92
C LEU A 51 -5.84 6.02 1.80
N ALA A 52 -6.17 7.28 2.13
CA ALA A 52 -6.34 8.33 1.13
C ALA A 52 -5.03 8.66 0.42
N VAL A 53 -3.92 8.79 1.17
CA VAL A 53 -2.59 9.04 0.59
C VAL A 53 -2.16 7.86 -0.29
N ALA A 54 -2.37 6.63 0.16
CA ALA A 54 -2.06 5.42 -0.60
C ALA A 54 -2.87 5.33 -1.90
N GLN A 55 -4.17 5.68 -1.87
CA GLN A 55 -5.02 5.69 -3.07
C GLN A 55 -4.59 6.76 -4.08
N VAL A 56 -4.21 7.95 -3.64
CA VAL A 56 -3.70 9.01 -4.51
C VAL A 56 -2.36 8.60 -5.14
N ALA A 57 -1.46 7.98 -4.37
CA ALA A 57 -0.22 7.42 -4.90
C ALA A 57 -0.50 6.29 -5.91
N GLY A 58 -1.43 5.39 -5.62
CA GLY A 58 -1.88 4.33 -6.52
C GLY A 58 -2.49 4.88 -7.81
N LEU A 59 -3.33 5.92 -7.70
CA LEU A 59 -3.87 6.63 -8.87
C LEU A 59 -2.75 7.20 -9.74
N ALA A 60 -1.72 7.80 -9.14
CA ALA A 60 -0.58 8.33 -9.86
C ALA A 60 0.22 7.23 -10.59
N ILE A 61 0.36 6.04 -9.99
CA ILE A 61 1.00 4.88 -10.65
C ILE A 61 0.19 4.42 -11.86
N VAL A 62 -1.11 4.23 -11.70
CA VAL A 62 -2.02 3.81 -12.78
C VAL A 62 -2.03 4.83 -13.91
N ALA A 63 -2.18 6.12 -13.59
CA ALA A 63 -2.15 7.19 -14.57
C ALA A 63 -0.82 7.25 -15.33
N THR A 64 0.31 7.05 -14.64
CA THR A 64 1.64 6.98 -15.26
C THR A 64 1.72 5.79 -16.22
N GLY A 65 1.22 4.62 -15.83
CA GLY A 65 1.21 3.43 -16.69
C GLY A 65 0.41 3.62 -17.97
N LEU A 66 -0.72 4.34 -17.91
CA LEU A 66 -1.58 4.61 -19.05
C LEU A 66 -1.04 5.69 -19.99
N TRP A 67 -0.54 6.79 -19.42
CA TRP A 67 -0.15 7.97 -20.22
C TRP A 67 1.33 8.04 -20.55
N LEU A 68 2.17 7.34 -19.78
CA LEU A 68 3.61 7.27 -19.97
C LEU A 68 4.10 5.80 -19.94
N PRO A 69 3.64 4.95 -20.89
CA PRO A 69 3.89 3.49 -20.85
C PRO A 69 5.39 3.11 -20.92
N HIS A 70 6.25 4.04 -21.32
CA HIS A 70 7.71 3.87 -21.36
C HIS A 70 8.43 4.52 -20.17
N ALA A 71 7.69 5.01 -19.16
CA ALA A 71 8.32 5.57 -17.96
C ALA A 71 9.13 4.48 -17.24
N SER A 72 10.34 4.83 -16.84
CA SER A 72 11.15 3.94 -16.01
C SER A 72 10.50 3.78 -14.64
N TRP A 73 10.80 2.67 -13.95
CA TRP A 73 10.32 2.44 -12.58
C TRP A 73 10.62 3.63 -11.65
N ILE A 74 11.81 4.24 -11.78
CA ILE A 74 12.21 5.40 -10.96
C ILE A 74 11.27 6.59 -11.21
N ILE A 75 10.92 6.88 -12.46
CA ILE A 75 10.01 7.98 -12.81
C ILE A 75 8.63 7.71 -12.21
N THR A 76 8.10 6.50 -12.36
CA THR A 76 6.80 6.11 -11.80
C THR A 76 6.78 6.29 -10.27
N GLN A 77 7.83 5.85 -9.57
CA GLN A 77 7.93 6.02 -8.12
C GLN A 77 8.05 7.50 -7.73
N ALA A 78 8.83 8.30 -8.46
CA ALA A 78 8.97 9.73 -8.19
C ALA A 78 7.63 10.46 -8.34
N ILE A 79 6.83 10.13 -9.36
CA ILE A 79 5.48 10.69 -9.56
C ILE A 79 4.56 10.28 -8.42
N ALA A 80 4.56 9.01 -8.02
CA ALA A 80 3.73 8.50 -6.93
C ALA A 80 4.07 9.16 -5.58
N ILE A 81 5.36 9.27 -5.27
CA ILE A 81 5.83 9.94 -4.05
C ILE A 81 5.45 11.43 -4.08
N SER A 82 5.63 12.10 -5.21
CA SER A 82 5.24 13.51 -5.36
C SER A 82 3.75 13.71 -5.15
N ALA A 83 2.90 12.84 -5.70
CA ALA A 83 1.46 12.86 -5.51
C ALA A 83 1.08 12.64 -4.03
N ALA A 84 1.73 11.67 -3.37
CA ALA A 84 1.53 11.40 -1.94
C ALA A 84 1.91 12.61 -1.08
N LEU A 85 3.04 13.26 -1.35
CA LEU A 85 3.48 14.45 -0.61
C LEU A 85 2.56 15.65 -0.85
N LEU A 86 2.10 15.85 -2.07
CA LEU A 86 1.17 16.95 -2.39
C LEU A 86 -0.17 16.78 -1.67
N ILE A 87 -0.74 15.57 -1.68
CA ILE A 87 -2.01 15.35 -0.97
C ILE A 87 -1.84 15.41 0.55
N ALA A 88 -0.72 14.93 1.10
CA ALA A 88 -0.43 15.05 2.51
C ALA A 88 -0.28 16.53 2.93
N ALA A 89 0.41 17.35 2.11
CA ALA A 89 0.50 18.79 2.33
C ALA A 89 -0.87 19.47 2.26
N PHE A 90 -1.72 19.07 1.32
CA PHE A 90 -3.10 19.56 1.22
C PHE A 90 -3.90 19.23 2.48
N PHE A 91 -3.84 17.99 2.99
CA PHE A 91 -4.52 17.61 4.22
C PHE A 91 -4.02 18.41 5.44
N HIS A 92 -2.71 18.67 5.50
CA HIS A 92 -2.15 19.52 6.55
C HIS A 92 -2.68 20.97 6.49
N LEU A 93 -2.85 21.54 5.30
CA LEU A 93 -3.46 22.87 5.13
C LEU A 93 -4.92 22.89 5.57
N ILE A 94 -5.68 21.83 5.32
CA ILE A 94 -7.06 21.69 5.79
C ILE A 94 -7.10 21.61 7.32
N GLU A 95 -6.22 20.81 7.94
CA GLU A 95 -6.10 20.70 9.40
C GLU A 95 -5.92 22.06 10.05
N GLN A 96 -5.03 22.89 9.50
CA GLN A 96 -4.78 24.24 10.02
C GLN A 96 -5.97 25.20 9.92
N ARG A 97 -6.83 25.01 8.90
CA ARG A 97 -7.97 25.90 8.66
C ARG A 97 -9.25 25.42 9.32
N ASN A 98 -9.52 24.12 9.23
CA ASN A 98 -10.79 23.54 9.69
C ASN A 98 -10.62 22.06 10.06
N ALA A 99 -10.02 21.81 11.24
CA ALA A 99 -9.76 20.47 11.73
C ALA A 99 -11.01 19.57 11.85
N LYS A 100 -12.21 20.17 12.02
CA LYS A 100 -13.46 19.41 12.12
C LYS A 100 -13.90 18.78 10.80
N GLU A 101 -13.51 19.39 9.67
CA GLU A 101 -13.89 18.90 8.34
C GLU A 101 -12.80 18.03 7.71
N GLN A 102 -11.63 17.95 8.34
CA GLN A 102 -10.47 17.26 7.80
C GLN A 102 -10.78 15.80 7.46
N GLU A 103 -11.40 15.06 8.37
CA GLU A 103 -11.72 13.64 8.18
C GLU A 103 -12.71 13.42 7.01
N ALA A 104 -13.68 14.31 6.85
CA ALA A 104 -14.62 14.26 5.73
C ALA A 104 -13.91 14.50 4.38
N VAL A 105 -12.97 15.45 4.33
CA VAL A 105 -12.15 15.73 3.14
C VAL A 105 -11.24 14.54 2.83
N ILE A 106 -10.60 13.95 3.82
CA ILE A 106 -9.75 12.76 3.67
C ILE A 106 -10.57 11.59 3.12
N GLY A 107 -11.71 11.29 3.73
CA GLY A 107 -12.60 10.20 3.29
C GLY A 107 -13.14 10.41 1.88
N SER A 108 -13.54 11.64 1.54
CA SER A 108 -13.99 11.97 0.19
C SER A 108 -12.87 11.82 -0.84
N THR A 109 -11.66 12.25 -0.51
CA THR A 109 -10.47 12.09 -1.37
C THR A 109 -10.16 10.62 -1.61
N TYR A 110 -10.22 9.78 -0.57
CA TYR A 110 -10.03 8.33 -0.69
C TYR A 110 -11.00 7.72 -1.71
N ILE A 111 -12.30 7.97 -1.56
CA ILE A 111 -13.33 7.43 -2.44
C ILE A 111 -13.16 7.95 -3.87
N LEU A 112 -12.88 9.24 -4.03
CA LEU A 112 -12.68 9.86 -5.34
C LEU A 112 -11.48 9.24 -6.07
N ALA A 113 -10.32 9.12 -5.40
CA ALA A 113 -9.12 8.54 -5.97
C ALA A 113 -9.35 7.06 -6.36
N ALA A 114 -9.98 6.27 -5.48
CA ALA A 114 -10.32 4.88 -5.76
C ALA A 114 -11.27 4.74 -6.97
N SER A 115 -12.29 5.59 -7.04
CA SER A 115 -13.24 5.59 -8.16
C SER A 115 -12.57 5.95 -9.49
N ILE A 116 -11.68 6.94 -9.50
CA ILE A 116 -10.93 7.32 -10.71
C ILE A 116 -10.02 6.16 -11.16
N VAL A 117 -9.33 5.48 -10.24
CA VAL A 117 -8.52 4.29 -10.57
C VAL A 117 -9.37 3.23 -11.26
N LEU A 118 -10.55 2.90 -10.73
CA LEU A 118 -11.45 1.91 -11.33
C LEU A 118 -11.91 2.33 -12.74
N VAL A 119 -12.24 3.60 -12.94
CA VAL A 119 -12.66 4.14 -14.25
C VAL A 119 -11.50 4.06 -15.25
N LEU A 120 -10.27 4.42 -14.83
CA LEU A 120 -9.10 4.36 -15.68
C LEU A 120 -8.78 2.92 -16.09
N LEU A 121 -8.79 1.98 -15.15
CA LEU A 121 -8.51 0.57 -15.41
C LEU A 121 -9.63 -0.10 -16.23
N ALA A 122 -10.89 0.32 -16.07
CA ALA A 122 -11.99 -0.17 -16.89
C ALA A 122 -11.84 0.22 -18.38
N SER A 123 -11.07 1.26 -18.67
CA SER A 123 -10.77 1.71 -20.02
C SER A 123 -9.57 1.01 -20.66
N ASP A 124 -8.79 0.23 -19.90
CA ASP A 124 -7.65 -0.55 -20.37
C ASP A 124 -8.08 -1.99 -20.67
N PRO A 125 -7.74 -2.56 -21.85
CA PRO A 125 -8.03 -3.97 -22.17
C PRO A 125 -7.45 -4.99 -21.19
N ARG A 126 -6.38 -4.64 -20.46
CA ARG A 126 -5.73 -5.45 -19.42
C ARG A 126 -6.14 -5.05 -18.00
N GLY A 127 -6.98 -4.05 -17.86
CA GLY A 127 -7.37 -3.47 -16.57
C GLY A 127 -8.00 -4.45 -15.59
N GLY A 128 -8.65 -5.51 -16.08
CA GLY A 128 -9.23 -6.56 -15.23
C GLY A 128 -8.19 -7.34 -14.42
N GLU A 129 -7.03 -7.64 -14.98
CA GLU A 129 -5.93 -8.31 -14.31
C GLU A 129 -5.27 -7.37 -13.29
N ASP A 130 -5.08 -6.11 -13.66
CA ASP A 130 -4.48 -5.09 -12.80
C ASP A 130 -5.38 -4.76 -11.60
N ILE A 131 -6.70 -4.69 -11.79
CA ILE A 131 -7.67 -4.53 -10.68
C ILE A 131 -7.55 -5.68 -9.71
N GLN A 132 -7.48 -6.93 -10.18
CA GLN A 132 -7.37 -8.09 -9.33
C GLN A 132 -6.06 -8.10 -8.53
N GLN A 133 -4.95 -7.68 -9.13
CA GLN A 133 -3.65 -7.54 -8.44
C GLN A 133 -3.67 -6.44 -7.36
N ILE A 134 -4.30 -5.32 -7.64
CA ILE A 134 -4.41 -4.19 -6.69
C ILE A 134 -5.31 -4.58 -5.50
N LEU A 135 -6.44 -5.22 -5.76
CA LEU A 135 -7.41 -5.58 -4.73
C LEU A 135 -6.99 -6.76 -3.85
N SER A 136 -6.30 -7.76 -4.43
CA SER A 136 -5.94 -8.98 -3.68
C SER A 136 -4.69 -8.82 -2.80
N GLY A 137 -3.89 -7.78 -3.05
CA GLY A 137 -2.60 -7.59 -2.36
C GLY A 137 -1.64 -8.76 -2.63
N GLN A 138 -0.38 -8.49 -2.84
CA GLN A 138 0.61 -9.52 -3.20
C GLN A 138 1.59 -9.86 -2.07
N ILE A 139 1.18 -9.72 -0.81
CA ILE A 139 2.08 -9.98 0.32
C ILE A 139 2.63 -11.41 0.29
N LEU A 140 1.84 -12.37 -0.17
CA LEU A 140 2.27 -13.78 -0.27
C LEU A 140 3.31 -14.01 -1.38
N LEU A 141 3.39 -13.11 -2.38
CA LEU A 141 4.33 -13.20 -3.49
C LEU A 141 5.55 -12.29 -3.31
N VAL A 142 5.78 -11.83 -2.08
CA VAL A 142 6.96 -11.02 -1.76
C VAL A 142 8.20 -11.88 -1.80
N THR A 143 9.24 -11.39 -2.48
CA THR A 143 10.56 -12.02 -2.57
C THR A 143 11.56 -11.34 -1.63
N TRP A 144 12.61 -12.07 -1.22
CA TRP A 144 13.69 -11.53 -0.39
C TRP A 144 14.36 -10.30 -0.99
N SER A 145 14.47 -10.24 -2.32
CA SER A 145 14.99 -9.05 -3.03
C SER A 145 14.14 -7.81 -2.80
N LYS A 146 12.80 -7.95 -2.86
CA LYS A 146 11.86 -6.85 -2.56
C LYS A 146 11.93 -6.42 -1.10
N ILE A 147 12.05 -7.37 -0.17
CA ILE A 147 12.23 -7.08 1.25
C ILE A 147 13.49 -6.25 1.47
N GLY A 148 14.63 -6.66 0.88
CA GLY A 148 15.90 -5.93 0.98
C GLY A 148 15.80 -4.51 0.44
N ALA A 149 15.06 -4.27 -0.65
CA ALA A 149 14.85 -2.94 -1.22
C ALA A 149 13.95 -2.04 -0.35
N LEU A 150 12.98 -2.61 0.37
CA LEU A 150 12.04 -1.87 1.21
C LEU A 150 12.57 -1.63 2.63
N THR A 151 13.39 -2.53 3.16
CA THR A 151 13.92 -2.46 4.53
C THR A 151 14.53 -1.11 4.90
N PRO A 152 15.37 -0.44 4.06
CA PRO A 152 15.93 0.87 4.38
C PRO A 152 14.86 1.93 4.66
N ILE A 153 13.76 1.91 3.91
CA ILE A 153 12.64 2.86 4.07
C ILE A 153 11.99 2.66 5.44
N TYR A 154 11.74 1.41 5.83
CA TYR A 154 11.15 1.09 7.13
C TYR A 154 12.08 1.36 8.30
N VAL A 155 13.41 1.17 8.11
CA VAL A 155 14.41 1.54 9.13
C VAL A 155 14.43 3.06 9.33
N ILE A 156 14.44 3.85 8.26
CA ILE A 156 14.39 5.31 8.35
C ILE A 156 13.09 5.74 9.04
N ALA A 157 11.94 5.20 8.64
CA ALA A 157 10.66 5.50 9.26
C ALA A 157 10.64 5.13 10.76
N GLY A 158 11.22 3.99 11.15
CA GLY A 158 11.35 3.58 12.54
C GLY A 158 12.27 4.49 13.35
N LEU A 159 13.39 4.93 12.78
CA LEU A 159 14.31 5.84 13.43
C LEU A 159 13.70 7.23 13.68
N THR A 160 12.86 7.72 12.76
CA THR A 160 12.15 9.00 12.98
C THR A 160 11.15 8.97 14.14
N TRP A 161 10.75 7.77 14.58
CA TRP A 161 9.89 7.60 15.77
C TRP A 161 10.67 7.51 17.08
N LEU A 162 11.97 7.22 17.03
CA LEU A 162 12.81 7.11 18.20
C LEU A 162 13.46 8.46 18.57
N LEU A 163 13.44 9.44 17.67
CA LEU A 163 13.94 10.80 17.84
C LEU A 163 12.83 11.78 18.21
#